data_7f0ead1ebcda694e0588d0388f223127
#
_entry.id   7f0ead1ebcda694e0588d0388f223127
#
_cell.length_a   1.000
_cell.length_b   1.000
_cell.length_c   1.000
_cell.angle_alpha   90.00
_cell.angle_beta   90.00
_cell.angle_gamma   90.00
#
_symmetry.space_group_name_H-M   'P 1'
#
loop_
_entity.id
_entity.type
_entity.pdbx_description
1 polymer ?
#
loop_
_entity_poly.entity_id
_entity_poly.type
_entity_poly.pdbx_seq_one_letter_code
_entity_poly.pdbx_strand_id
1 'polypeptide(L)'
;MNAPIVHGGGITAAAAVYGGEVEQWLDLSTGINPCPASLPAIPMRAWHRLPDKHLIDRARAAARDYYRSGDILPLPVPGTQSVIQLLPRLFDVAGRVAILAPTYGEYERAFRMAGHSVDLVSGLDDVKAGHAIVVIVNPNNPDGRVYAPEKVVVFSEEMRTRGGFVVVDEAFGDTCPEMSLAPFASRLPNVLVSRSFGKFFGLAGLRLGFAVAAPQILAQLEDLLGPWSVSGPALSIATDLLASDLAPIQLRISERADALRTILEQGSLSIVGGTHLFALVDHEQAAELHRHLCQHRILVRKFDYQPRWLRFGLAADAAGDQRLSDALQSYRS
;
A
#
# COMPACT_ATOMS: atom_id res chain seq x y z
N MET A 1 23.11 -12.50 4.08
CA MET A 1 21.62 -12.66 4.09
C MET A 1 21.04 -11.40 4.70
N ASN A 2 20.24 -10.64 3.97
CA ASN A 2 19.60 -9.43 4.53
C ASN A 2 18.57 -9.87 5.61
N ALA A 3 18.63 -9.22 6.77
CA ALA A 3 17.66 -9.45 7.83
C ALA A 3 16.21 -9.27 7.31
N PRO A 4 15.24 -10.03 7.81
CA PRO A 4 13.85 -9.84 7.42
C PRO A 4 13.40 -8.42 7.75
N ILE A 5 12.65 -7.81 6.82
CA ILE A 5 12.05 -6.48 7.04
C ILE A 5 10.96 -6.63 8.11
N VAL A 6 11.05 -5.84 9.16
CA VAL A 6 9.97 -5.76 10.16
C VAL A 6 8.82 -4.96 9.52
N HIS A 7 7.61 -5.51 9.53
CA HIS A 7 6.39 -4.87 9.01
C HIS A 7 5.46 -4.43 10.17
N GLY A 8 4.43 -3.63 9.86
CA GLY A 8 3.32 -3.38 10.79
C GLY A 8 2.46 -4.64 10.99
N GLY A 9 1.58 -4.63 12.01
CA GLY A 9 0.69 -5.76 12.33
C GLY A 9 1.32 -6.83 13.21
N GLY A 10 2.48 -6.55 13.81
CA GLY A 10 3.21 -7.50 14.65
C GLY A 10 2.72 -7.59 16.12
N ILE A 11 1.41 -7.55 16.37
CA ILE A 11 0.84 -7.54 17.72
C ILE A 11 1.29 -8.74 18.54
N THR A 12 1.31 -9.94 17.96
CA THR A 12 1.74 -11.16 18.66
C THR A 12 3.17 -11.02 19.21
N ALA A 13 4.08 -10.46 18.40
CA ALA A 13 5.45 -10.22 18.85
C ALA A 13 5.52 -9.11 19.91
N ALA A 14 4.70 -8.06 19.80
CA ALA A 14 4.62 -7.01 20.81
C ALA A 14 4.04 -7.55 22.13
N ALA A 15 2.98 -8.34 22.08
CA ALA A 15 2.40 -8.99 23.27
C ALA A 15 3.38 -9.93 23.96
N ALA A 16 4.21 -10.66 23.22
CA ALA A 16 5.25 -11.51 23.79
C ALA A 16 6.32 -10.73 24.56
N VAL A 17 6.60 -9.47 24.18
CA VAL A 17 7.62 -8.62 24.83
C VAL A 17 7.03 -7.79 25.98
N TYR A 18 5.84 -7.21 25.77
CA TYR A 18 5.24 -6.24 26.69
C TYR A 18 4.07 -6.81 27.50
N GLY A 19 3.66 -8.04 27.24
CA GLY A 19 2.55 -8.72 27.91
C GLY A 19 1.18 -8.34 27.38
N GLY A 20 0.15 -8.95 27.96
CA GLY A 20 -1.26 -8.80 27.58
C GLY A 20 -1.69 -9.76 26.47
N GLU A 21 -2.99 -9.98 26.38
CA GLU A 21 -3.60 -10.77 25.30
C GLU A 21 -3.63 -9.96 24.00
N VAL A 22 -3.55 -10.63 22.85
CA VAL A 22 -3.53 -10.00 21.51
C VAL A 22 -4.73 -9.07 21.31
N GLU A 23 -5.91 -9.48 21.78
CA GLU A 23 -7.17 -8.75 21.68
C GLU A 23 -7.20 -7.43 22.48
N GLN A 24 -6.29 -7.29 23.44
CA GLN A 24 -6.15 -6.06 24.25
C GLN A 24 -5.31 -4.99 23.56
N TRP A 25 -4.65 -5.34 22.48
CA TRP A 25 -3.77 -4.42 21.76
C TRP A 25 -4.53 -3.55 20.78
N LEU A 26 -4.22 -2.27 20.76
CA LEU A 26 -4.62 -1.33 19.74
C LEU A 26 -3.54 -1.28 18.65
N ASP A 27 -3.83 -1.85 17.48
CA ASP A 27 -2.88 -1.85 16.35
C ASP A 27 -3.01 -0.59 15.50
N LEU A 28 -2.12 0.35 15.74
CA LEU A 28 -1.92 1.55 14.92
C LEU A 28 -0.64 1.45 14.05
N SER A 29 -0.06 0.25 13.92
CA SER A 29 1.19 0.07 13.17
C SER A 29 0.99 -0.09 11.66
N THR A 30 -0.25 -0.31 11.23
CA THR A 30 -0.60 -0.50 9.81
C THR A 30 -1.23 0.77 9.23
N GLY A 31 -1.18 0.91 7.90
CA GLY A 31 -1.95 1.93 7.16
C GLY A 31 -3.19 1.29 6.53
N ILE A 32 -3.96 0.57 7.31
CA ILE A 32 -5.18 -0.13 6.87
C ILE A 32 -6.38 0.60 7.48
N ASN A 33 -7.43 0.81 6.70
CA ASN A 33 -8.70 1.31 7.22
C ASN A 33 -9.20 0.38 8.34
N PRO A 34 -9.31 0.85 9.58
CA PRO A 34 -9.74 0.03 10.72
C PRO A 34 -11.26 -0.23 10.72
N CYS A 35 -12.00 0.46 9.84
CA CYS A 35 -13.44 0.29 9.65
C CYS A 35 -13.68 -0.41 8.31
N PRO A 36 -13.57 -1.74 8.23
CA PRO A 36 -13.61 -2.45 6.96
C PRO A 36 -14.94 -2.25 6.23
N ALA A 37 -14.89 -2.28 4.90
CA ALA A 37 -16.09 -2.30 4.07
C ALA A 37 -16.99 -3.47 4.43
N SER A 38 -18.30 -3.25 4.43
CA SER A 38 -19.28 -4.32 4.61
C SER A 38 -19.16 -5.33 3.48
N LEU A 39 -19.06 -6.61 3.83
CA LEU A 39 -18.93 -7.67 2.84
C LEU A 39 -20.27 -7.94 2.17
N PRO A 40 -20.32 -8.03 0.83
CA PRO A 40 -21.50 -8.49 0.11
C PRO A 40 -21.74 -9.99 0.38
N ALA A 41 -22.94 -10.46 0.10
CA ALA A 41 -23.24 -11.89 0.14
C ALA A 41 -22.47 -12.64 -0.94
N ILE A 42 -21.64 -13.61 -0.54
CA ILE A 42 -20.83 -14.39 -1.46
C ILE A 42 -21.57 -15.66 -1.85
N PRO A 43 -21.88 -15.90 -3.13
CA PRO A 43 -22.54 -17.13 -3.56
C PRO A 43 -21.70 -18.35 -3.20
N MET A 44 -22.32 -19.43 -2.73
CA MET A 44 -21.63 -20.67 -2.35
C MET A 44 -20.75 -21.22 -3.47
N ARG A 45 -21.14 -21.06 -4.73
CA ARG A 45 -20.33 -21.45 -5.89
C ARG A 45 -18.93 -20.81 -5.92
N ALA A 46 -18.78 -19.59 -5.40
CA ALA A 46 -17.49 -18.91 -5.36
C ALA A 46 -16.52 -19.56 -4.35
N TRP A 47 -17.04 -20.29 -3.37
CA TRP A 47 -16.25 -20.99 -2.35
C TRP A 47 -15.76 -22.38 -2.80
N HIS A 48 -16.59 -23.11 -3.56
CA HIS A 48 -16.30 -24.52 -3.86
C HIS A 48 -15.91 -24.81 -5.30
N ARG A 49 -15.98 -23.82 -6.21
CA ARG A 49 -15.50 -23.94 -7.60
C ARG A 49 -14.22 -23.15 -7.80
N LEU A 50 -13.36 -23.64 -8.69
CA LEU A 50 -12.26 -22.83 -9.18
C LEU A 50 -12.80 -21.59 -9.89
N PRO A 51 -12.14 -20.43 -9.76
CA PRO A 51 -12.54 -19.19 -10.46
C PRO A 51 -12.56 -19.42 -11.98
N ASP A 52 -13.72 -19.24 -12.57
CA ASP A 52 -13.88 -19.34 -14.02
C ASP A 52 -13.68 -17.97 -14.70
N LYS A 53 -13.58 -18.01 -16.03
CA LYS A 53 -13.39 -16.81 -16.85
C LYS A 53 -14.47 -15.76 -16.60
N HIS A 54 -15.72 -16.15 -16.41
CA HIS A 54 -16.83 -15.24 -16.18
C HIS A 54 -16.64 -14.42 -14.89
N LEU A 55 -16.23 -15.09 -13.80
CA LEU A 55 -15.98 -14.40 -12.51
C LEU A 55 -14.78 -13.45 -12.60
N ILE A 56 -13.71 -13.89 -13.26
CA ILE A 56 -12.51 -13.08 -13.47
C ILE A 56 -12.84 -11.84 -14.34
N ASP A 57 -13.54 -12.03 -15.46
CA ASP A 57 -13.90 -10.94 -16.37
C ASP A 57 -14.79 -9.89 -15.70
N ARG A 58 -15.73 -10.31 -14.84
CA ARG A 58 -16.56 -9.39 -14.07
C ARG A 58 -15.74 -8.53 -13.11
N ALA A 59 -14.81 -9.15 -12.38
CA ALA A 59 -13.93 -8.42 -11.47
C ALA A 59 -13.02 -7.45 -12.23
N ARG A 60 -12.48 -7.86 -13.39
CA ARG A 60 -11.67 -7.00 -14.27
C ARG A 60 -12.47 -5.83 -14.82
N ALA A 61 -13.71 -6.05 -15.24
CA ALA A 61 -14.59 -4.99 -15.74
C ALA A 61 -14.91 -3.97 -14.63
N ALA A 62 -15.30 -4.43 -13.43
CA ALA A 62 -15.53 -3.55 -12.29
C ALA A 62 -14.28 -2.75 -11.91
N ALA A 63 -13.10 -3.38 -11.93
CA ALA A 63 -11.83 -2.72 -11.66
C ALA A 63 -11.47 -1.68 -12.74
N ARG A 64 -11.70 -1.97 -14.02
CA ARG A 64 -11.52 -1.02 -15.13
C ARG A 64 -12.33 0.25 -14.91
N ASP A 65 -13.60 0.09 -14.59
CA ASP A 65 -14.53 1.21 -14.43
C ASP A 65 -14.17 2.03 -13.18
N TYR A 66 -13.83 1.37 -12.09
CA TYR A 66 -13.42 2.01 -10.84
C TYR A 66 -12.08 2.76 -10.95
N TYR A 67 -11.05 2.12 -11.50
CA TYR A 67 -9.73 2.74 -11.69
C TYR A 67 -9.64 3.63 -12.93
N ARG A 68 -10.70 3.69 -13.73
CA ARG A 68 -10.78 4.49 -14.98
C ARG A 68 -9.63 4.16 -15.93
N SER A 69 -9.28 2.87 -16.05
CA SER A 69 -8.12 2.44 -16.83
C SER A 69 -8.33 2.38 -18.36
N GLY A 70 -9.40 2.99 -18.84
CA GLY A 70 -9.72 3.05 -20.30
C GLY A 70 -10.01 1.66 -20.86
N ASP A 71 -9.29 1.28 -21.92
CA ASP A 71 -9.46 -0.02 -22.57
C ASP A 71 -8.70 -1.16 -21.86
N ILE A 72 -7.90 -0.84 -20.83
CA ILE A 72 -7.16 -1.85 -20.06
C ILE A 72 -8.11 -2.53 -19.08
N LEU A 73 -8.18 -3.86 -19.14
CA LEU A 73 -8.80 -4.68 -18.10
C LEU A 73 -7.74 -5.03 -17.03
N PRO A 74 -7.82 -4.45 -15.83
CA PRO A 74 -6.86 -4.72 -14.77
C PRO A 74 -6.78 -6.21 -14.43
N LEU A 75 -5.57 -6.71 -14.17
CA LEU A 75 -5.36 -8.10 -13.76
C LEU A 75 -5.55 -8.21 -12.25
N PRO A 76 -6.46 -9.04 -11.73
CA PRO A 76 -6.53 -9.35 -10.30
C PRO A 76 -5.31 -10.17 -9.89
N VAL A 77 -4.70 -9.81 -8.76
CA VAL A 77 -3.47 -10.43 -8.24
C VAL A 77 -3.65 -10.78 -6.75
N PRO A 78 -2.96 -11.80 -6.21
CA PRO A 78 -3.08 -12.20 -4.80
C PRO A 78 -2.39 -11.20 -3.85
N GLY A 79 -2.87 -9.96 -3.87
CA GLY A 79 -2.26 -8.80 -3.21
C GLY A 79 -1.06 -8.26 -3.98
N THR A 80 -0.78 -6.95 -3.82
CA THR A 80 0.34 -6.27 -4.51
C THR A 80 1.71 -6.83 -4.15
N GLN A 81 1.84 -7.49 -2.99
CA GLN A 81 3.09 -8.15 -2.59
C GLN A 81 3.51 -9.25 -3.58
N SER A 82 2.57 -9.97 -4.19
CA SER A 82 2.88 -10.97 -5.22
C SER A 82 3.47 -10.32 -6.47
N VAL A 83 2.95 -9.17 -6.87
CA VAL A 83 3.49 -8.38 -7.98
C VAL A 83 4.93 -7.95 -7.68
N ILE A 84 5.17 -7.37 -6.48
CA ILE A 84 6.50 -6.93 -6.05
C ILE A 84 7.54 -8.06 -6.19
N GLN A 85 7.20 -9.27 -5.75
CA GLN A 85 8.09 -10.43 -5.81
C GLN A 85 8.36 -10.89 -7.26
N LEU A 86 7.45 -10.61 -8.19
CA LEU A 86 7.56 -11.01 -9.59
C LEU A 86 8.18 -9.94 -10.49
N LEU A 87 8.25 -8.66 -10.07
CA LEU A 87 8.82 -7.56 -10.86
C LEU A 87 10.20 -7.87 -11.45
N PRO A 88 11.16 -8.46 -10.68
CA PRO A 88 12.49 -8.76 -11.22
C PRO A 88 12.49 -9.76 -12.38
N ARG A 89 11.48 -10.64 -12.43
CA ARG A 89 11.29 -11.62 -13.52
C ARG A 89 10.45 -11.06 -14.66
N LEU A 90 9.55 -10.12 -14.34
CA LEU A 90 8.68 -9.47 -15.31
C LEU A 90 9.46 -8.49 -16.19
N PHE A 91 10.42 -7.78 -15.61
CA PHE A 91 11.25 -6.78 -16.28
C PHE A 91 12.71 -7.27 -16.33
N ASP A 92 12.97 -8.27 -17.16
CA ASP A 92 14.33 -8.77 -17.42
C ASP A 92 15.03 -7.84 -18.42
N VAL A 93 15.48 -6.69 -17.94
CA VAL A 93 16.18 -5.67 -18.73
C VAL A 93 17.57 -5.38 -18.14
N ALA A 94 18.54 -5.18 -19.04
CA ALA A 94 19.87 -4.76 -18.63
C ALA A 94 19.84 -3.33 -18.08
N GLY A 95 20.38 -3.14 -16.87
CA GLY A 95 20.47 -1.83 -16.23
C GLY A 95 20.24 -1.89 -14.73
N ARG A 96 20.27 -0.72 -14.12
CA ARG A 96 20.06 -0.55 -12.68
C ARG A 96 18.60 -0.28 -12.37
N VAL A 97 18.20 -0.55 -11.15
CA VAL A 97 16.86 -0.20 -10.64
C VAL A 97 16.99 1.03 -9.75
N ALA A 98 16.24 2.09 -10.06
CA ALA A 98 16.07 3.21 -9.14
C ALA A 98 14.79 3.04 -8.31
N ILE A 99 14.89 3.25 -7.02
CA ILE A 99 13.74 3.24 -6.11
C ILE A 99 13.70 4.59 -5.40
N LEU A 100 12.58 5.30 -5.51
CA LEU A 100 12.38 6.57 -4.84
C LEU A 100 12.21 6.34 -3.34
N ALA A 101 13.26 6.62 -2.57
CA ALA A 101 13.36 6.35 -1.14
C ALA A 101 13.25 7.64 -0.28
N PRO A 102 13.00 7.52 1.02
CA PRO A 102 12.63 6.28 1.71
C PRO A 102 11.25 5.78 1.29
N THR A 103 11.08 4.46 1.17
CA THR A 103 9.81 3.87 0.74
C THR A 103 9.62 2.45 1.29
N TYR A 104 8.63 1.71 0.78
CA TYR A 104 8.34 0.33 1.16
C TYR A 104 9.49 -0.61 0.77
N GLY A 105 10.21 -1.12 1.77
CA GLY A 105 11.48 -1.83 1.59
C GLY A 105 11.41 -3.15 0.81
N GLU A 106 10.20 -3.72 0.59
CA GLU A 106 10.07 -4.97 -0.17
C GLU A 106 10.46 -4.82 -1.64
N TYR A 107 10.37 -3.63 -2.22
CA TYR A 107 10.87 -3.37 -3.57
C TYR A 107 12.39 -3.55 -3.65
N GLU A 108 13.13 -2.89 -2.78
CA GLU A 108 14.58 -3.03 -2.72
C GLU A 108 14.98 -4.49 -2.47
N ARG A 109 14.31 -5.15 -1.53
CA ARG A 109 14.57 -6.55 -1.19
C ARG A 109 14.35 -7.47 -2.38
N ALA A 110 13.21 -7.35 -3.09
CA ALA A 110 12.88 -8.22 -4.22
C ALA A 110 13.90 -8.10 -5.35
N PHE A 111 14.26 -6.88 -5.73
CA PHE A 111 15.25 -6.66 -6.81
C PHE A 111 16.66 -7.09 -6.39
N ARG A 112 17.11 -6.80 -5.17
CA ARG A 112 18.43 -7.25 -4.70
C ARG A 112 18.53 -8.77 -4.58
N MET A 113 17.49 -9.44 -4.11
CA MET A 113 17.45 -10.90 -4.03
C MET A 113 17.50 -11.57 -5.41
N ALA A 114 16.98 -10.91 -6.43
CA ALA A 114 17.07 -11.37 -7.82
C ALA A 114 18.39 -10.98 -8.51
N GLY A 115 19.34 -10.34 -7.80
CA GLY A 115 20.66 -9.98 -8.32
C GLY A 115 20.76 -8.63 -9.02
N HIS A 116 19.68 -7.81 -9.02
CA HIS A 116 19.72 -6.49 -9.61
C HIS A 116 20.53 -5.50 -8.76
N SER A 117 21.24 -4.59 -9.43
CA SER A 117 21.82 -3.41 -8.80
C SER A 117 20.72 -2.37 -8.53
N VAL A 118 20.56 -1.97 -7.27
CA VAL A 118 19.52 -1.04 -6.82
C VAL A 118 20.15 0.22 -6.27
N ASP A 119 19.70 1.37 -6.78
CA ASP A 119 20.01 2.71 -6.28
C ASP A 119 18.77 3.29 -5.58
N LEU A 120 18.95 3.74 -4.35
CA LEU A 120 17.93 4.52 -3.64
C LEU A 120 18.14 6.00 -4.00
N VAL A 121 17.12 6.61 -4.59
CA VAL A 121 17.16 8.00 -5.07
C VAL A 121 16.13 8.85 -4.35
N SER A 122 16.38 10.15 -4.18
CA SER A 122 15.50 11.04 -3.41
C SER A 122 14.29 11.53 -4.20
N GLY A 123 14.39 11.55 -5.53
CA GLY A 123 13.34 12.03 -6.42
C GLY A 123 13.53 11.62 -7.87
N LEU A 124 12.58 12.02 -8.72
CA LEU A 124 12.61 11.73 -10.16
C LEU A 124 13.84 12.35 -10.84
N ASP A 125 14.28 13.50 -10.37
CA ASP A 125 15.40 14.26 -10.95
C ASP A 125 16.76 13.58 -10.70
N ASP A 126 16.82 12.64 -9.75
CA ASP A 126 18.03 11.85 -9.44
C ASP A 126 18.14 10.57 -10.30
N VAL A 127 17.12 10.28 -11.11
CA VAL A 127 17.10 9.11 -11.98
C VAL A 127 18.03 9.34 -13.19
N LYS A 128 19.04 8.47 -13.35
CA LYS A 128 20.07 8.58 -14.38
C LYS A 128 19.77 7.71 -15.61
N ALA A 129 20.46 7.95 -16.71
CA ALA A 129 20.31 7.20 -17.95
C ALA A 129 20.55 5.67 -17.81
N GLY A 130 21.37 5.25 -16.84
CA GLY A 130 21.63 3.83 -16.58
C GLY A 130 20.54 3.08 -15.79
N HIS A 131 19.49 3.78 -15.32
CA HIS A 131 18.36 3.14 -14.67
C HIS A 131 17.37 2.64 -15.72
N ALA A 132 17.17 1.32 -15.77
CA ALA A 132 16.23 0.68 -16.68
C ALA A 132 14.83 0.47 -16.05
N ILE A 133 14.77 0.41 -14.74
CA ILE A 133 13.50 0.28 -13.99
C ILE A 133 13.47 1.37 -12.91
N VAL A 134 12.34 2.03 -12.77
CA VAL A 134 12.09 3.02 -11.71
C VAL A 134 10.85 2.63 -10.92
N VAL A 135 10.97 2.62 -9.59
CA VAL A 135 9.85 2.33 -8.67
C VAL A 135 9.46 3.61 -7.95
N ILE A 136 8.19 3.94 -8.04
CA ILE A 136 7.54 5.09 -7.41
C ILE A 136 6.37 4.55 -6.58
N VAL A 137 6.35 4.82 -5.27
CA VAL A 137 5.18 4.56 -4.42
C VAL A 137 4.40 5.86 -4.29
N ASN A 138 3.12 5.90 -4.71
CA ASN A 138 2.35 7.13 -4.88
C ASN A 138 0.87 6.96 -4.48
N PRO A 139 0.40 7.43 -3.32
CA PRO A 139 1.15 8.11 -2.24
C PRO A 139 2.20 7.22 -1.57
N ASN A 140 3.32 7.84 -1.18
CA ASN A 140 4.43 7.11 -0.62
C ASN A 140 4.18 6.64 0.82
N ASN A 141 4.76 5.52 1.15
CA ASN A 141 4.87 4.99 2.51
C ASN A 141 6.37 4.97 2.89
N PRO A 142 6.81 5.73 3.92
CA PRO A 142 5.96 6.16 5.06
C PRO A 142 5.58 7.65 5.08
N ASP A 143 6.10 8.49 4.19
CA ASP A 143 6.04 9.94 4.32
C ASP A 143 4.79 10.59 3.68
N GLY A 144 4.02 9.81 2.90
CA GLY A 144 2.83 10.31 2.23
C GLY A 144 3.12 11.21 1.02
N ARG A 145 4.38 11.33 0.59
CA ARG A 145 4.76 12.12 -0.59
C ARG A 145 3.96 11.68 -1.81
N VAL A 146 3.51 12.66 -2.59
CA VAL A 146 2.71 12.47 -3.80
C VAL A 146 3.36 13.17 -4.97
N TYR A 147 3.38 12.50 -6.11
CA TYR A 147 3.69 13.08 -7.42
C TYR A 147 2.42 13.23 -8.22
N ALA A 148 2.21 14.41 -8.82
CA ALA A 148 1.10 14.66 -9.71
C ALA A 148 1.17 13.72 -10.92
N PRO A 149 0.03 13.20 -11.42
CA PRO A 149 0.01 12.26 -12.54
C PRO A 149 0.73 12.80 -13.78
N GLU A 150 0.57 14.09 -14.09
CA GLU A 150 1.19 14.74 -15.23
C GLU A 150 2.72 14.67 -15.19
N LYS A 151 3.31 14.85 -13.97
CA LYS A 151 4.76 14.74 -13.78
C LYS A 151 5.22 13.31 -14.01
N VAL A 152 4.47 12.32 -13.52
CA VAL A 152 4.80 10.89 -13.69
C VAL A 152 4.60 10.46 -15.15
N VAL A 153 3.60 10.99 -15.86
CA VAL A 153 3.39 10.76 -17.30
C VAL A 153 4.59 11.23 -18.11
N VAL A 154 5.00 12.49 -17.94
CA VAL A 154 6.17 13.05 -18.65
C VAL A 154 7.42 12.21 -18.36
N PHE A 155 7.67 11.91 -17.10
CA PHE A 155 8.79 11.08 -16.69
C PHE A 155 8.74 9.66 -17.31
N SER A 156 7.56 9.05 -17.39
CA SER A 156 7.38 7.72 -17.98
C SER A 156 7.63 7.72 -19.49
N GLU A 157 7.27 8.79 -20.20
CA GLU A 157 7.61 8.99 -21.61
C GLU A 157 9.12 9.11 -21.81
N GLU A 158 9.82 9.87 -20.97
CA GLU A 158 11.28 9.97 -21.00
C GLU A 158 11.93 8.60 -20.75
N MET A 159 11.43 7.82 -19.78
CA MET A 159 11.89 6.45 -19.54
C MET A 159 11.66 5.56 -20.77
N ARG A 160 10.52 5.69 -21.43
CA ARG A 160 10.16 4.92 -22.63
C ARG A 160 11.13 5.16 -23.78
N THR A 161 11.58 6.41 -24.01
CA THR A 161 12.52 6.73 -25.12
C THR A 161 13.86 6.01 -24.98
N ARG A 162 14.22 5.58 -23.78
CA ARG A 162 15.46 4.81 -23.49
C ARG A 162 15.19 3.34 -23.14
N GLY A 163 13.98 2.82 -23.43
CA GLY A 163 13.60 1.43 -23.20
C GLY A 163 13.38 1.07 -21.72
N GLY A 164 13.22 2.06 -20.85
CA GLY A 164 13.02 1.84 -19.42
C GLY A 164 11.57 1.67 -19.01
N PHE A 165 11.36 1.05 -17.85
CA PHE A 165 10.06 0.76 -17.25
C PHE A 165 9.83 1.58 -15.97
N VAL A 166 8.56 1.90 -15.71
CA VAL A 166 8.14 2.58 -14.48
C VAL A 166 7.09 1.74 -13.75
N VAL A 167 7.34 1.44 -12.49
CA VAL A 167 6.39 0.79 -11.59
C VAL A 167 5.85 1.85 -10.64
N VAL A 168 4.53 2.01 -10.61
CA VAL A 168 3.84 2.94 -9.72
C VAL A 168 2.98 2.15 -8.73
N ASP A 169 3.37 2.16 -7.47
CA ASP A 169 2.59 1.51 -6.40
C ASP A 169 1.60 2.50 -5.81
N GLU A 170 0.33 2.29 -6.12
CA GLU A 170 -0.79 3.07 -5.63
C GLU A 170 -1.57 2.32 -4.53
N ALA A 171 -0.85 1.63 -3.62
CA ALA A 171 -1.53 0.90 -2.53
C ALA A 171 -2.38 1.81 -1.64
N PHE A 172 -2.08 3.10 -1.58
CA PHE A 172 -2.84 4.13 -0.86
C PHE A 172 -3.65 5.04 -1.80
N GLY A 173 -3.65 4.77 -3.10
CA GLY A 173 -4.23 5.63 -4.13
C GLY A 173 -5.76 5.78 -4.06
N ASP A 174 -6.49 4.86 -3.41
CA ASP A 174 -7.94 4.98 -3.26
C ASP A 174 -8.36 6.13 -2.32
N THR A 175 -7.44 6.66 -1.52
CA THR A 175 -7.68 7.84 -0.66
C THR A 175 -7.45 9.18 -1.38
N CYS A 176 -6.89 9.15 -2.58
CA CYS A 176 -6.64 10.33 -3.44
C CYS A 176 -6.69 9.92 -4.92
N PRO A 177 -7.87 9.50 -5.43
CA PRO A 177 -8.02 8.91 -6.76
C PRO A 177 -7.63 9.86 -7.90
N GLU A 178 -7.65 11.17 -7.66
CA GLU A 178 -7.19 12.21 -8.60
C GLU A 178 -5.67 12.15 -8.87
N MET A 179 -4.90 11.53 -7.96
CA MET A 179 -3.44 11.35 -8.10
C MET A 179 -3.06 10.02 -8.78
N SER A 180 -4.05 9.26 -9.26
CA SER A 180 -3.81 7.96 -9.88
C SER A 180 -3.28 8.07 -11.31
N LEU A 181 -2.30 7.22 -11.62
CA LEU A 181 -1.77 7.05 -12.98
C LEU A 181 -2.58 6.02 -13.80
N ALA A 182 -3.45 5.24 -13.17
CA ALA A 182 -4.24 4.21 -13.86
C ALA A 182 -5.03 4.73 -15.08
N PRO A 183 -5.63 5.95 -15.08
CA PRO A 183 -6.31 6.50 -16.25
C PRO A 183 -5.39 6.75 -17.46
N PHE A 184 -4.10 6.85 -17.25
CA PHE A 184 -3.10 7.12 -18.30
C PHE A 184 -2.41 5.85 -18.80
N ALA A 185 -2.61 4.71 -18.14
CA ALA A 185 -1.89 3.46 -18.40
C ALA A 185 -2.04 2.97 -19.85
N SER A 186 -3.18 3.22 -20.51
CA SER A 186 -3.41 2.84 -21.92
C SER A 186 -2.46 3.54 -22.91
N ARG A 187 -1.91 4.69 -22.53
CA ARG A 187 -0.98 5.49 -23.34
C ARG A 187 0.48 5.27 -22.95
N LEU A 188 0.75 4.56 -21.86
CA LEU A 188 2.08 4.36 -21.27
C LEU A 188 2.44 2.86 -21.29
N PRO A 189 2.89 2.31 -22.41
CA PRO A 189 3.13 0.87 -22.55
C PRO A 189 4.26 0.32 -21.67
N ASN A 190 5.08 1.20 -21.09
CA ASN A 190 6.18 0.88 -20.19
C ASN A 190 5.83 1.10 -18.71
N VAL A 191 4.56 1.29 -18.37
CA VAL A 191 4.13 1.54 -16.99
C VAL A 191 3.33 0.36 -16.45
N LEU A 192 3.60 -0.01 -15.19
CA LEU A 192 2.77 -0.90 -14.40
C LEU A 192 2.30 -0.15 -13.15
N VAL A 193 0.99 -0.02 -12.98
CA VAL A 193 0.36 0.53 -11.77
C VAL A 193 -0.17 -0.62 -10.93
N SER A 194 0.17 -0.69 -9.65
CA SER A 194 -0.38 -1.66 -8.71
C SER A 194 -1.36 -1.02 -7.74
N ARG A 195 -2.52 -1.67 -7.51
CA ARG A 195 -3.62 -1.21 -6.65
C ARG A 195 -3.89 -2.25 -5.55
N SER A 196 -3.91 -1.82 -4.30
CA SER A 196 -4.14 -2.72 -3.16
C SER A 196 -5.58 -2.64 -2.67
N PHE A 197 -6.26 -3.78 -2.67
CA PHE A 197 -7.62 -3.88 -2.11
C PHE A 197 -7.65 -3.91 -0.58
N GLY A 198 -6.51 -4.13 0.06
CA GLY A 198 -6.42 -4.32 1.50
C GLY A 198 -6.34 -3.05 2.34
N LYS A 199 -6.11 -1.87 1.75
CA LYS A 199 -5.85 -0.62 2.49
C LYS A 199 -7.12 0.18 2.72
N PHE A 200 -7.64 0.78 1.67
CA PHE A 200 -8.86 1.60 1.68
C PHE A 200 -10.10 0.81 2.14
N PHE A 201 -10.30 -0.39 1.60
CA PHE A 201 -11.44 -1.23 1.97
C PHE A 201 -11.32 -1.88 3.35
N GLY A 202 -10.15 -1.83 3.99
CA GLY A 202 -9.91 -2.47 5.28
C GLY A 202 -9.88 -4.01 5.22
N LEU A 203 -9.74 -4.59 4.03
CA LEU A 203 -9.85 -6.03 3.77
C LEU A 203 -8.49 -6.67 3.47
N ALA A 204 -7.47 -6.35 4.26
CA ALA A 204 -6.09 -6.83 4.03
C ALA A 204 -5.98 -8.36 4.03
N GLY A 205 -6.80 -9.06 4.83
CA GLY A 205 -6.85 -10.52 4.89
C GLY A 205 -7.41 -11.17 3.63
N LEU A 206 -8.12 -10.42 2.76
CA LEU A 206 -8.65 -10.92 1.50
C LEU A 206 -7.56 -11.29 0.48
N ARG A 207 -6.36 -10.75 0.63
CA ARG A 207 -5.22 -10.97 -0.26
C ARG A 207 -5.54 -10.66 -1.71
N LEU A 208 -6.07 -9.49 -1.98
CA LEU A 208 -6.43 -9.03 -3.32
C LEU A 208 -5.77 -7.69 -3.66
N GLY A 209 -5.39 -7.55 -4.91
CA GLY A 209 -4.96 -6.33 -5.56
C GLY A 209 -5.24 -6.40 -7.06
N PHE A 210 -4.88 -5.33 -7.77
CA PHE A 210 -4.98 -5.26 -9.22
C PHE A 210 -3.71 -4.67 -9.81
N ALA A 211 -3.29 -5.20 -10.96
CA ALA A 211 -2.25 -4.62 -11.80
C ALA A 211 -2.90 -3.98 -13.03
N VAL A 212 -2.51 -2.75 -13.36
CA VAL A 212 -2.94 -2.01 -14.54
C VAL A 212 -1.69 -1.71 -15.38
N ALA A 213 -1.61 -2.28 -16.56
CA ALA A 213 -0.47 -2.13 -17.46
C ALA A 213 -0.89 -2.48 -18.90
N ALA A 214 0.00 -2.27 -19.86
CA ALA A 214 -0.21 -2.72 -21.24
C ALA A 214 -0.52 -4.24 -21.27
N PRO A 215 -1.38 -4.70 -22.21
CA PRO A 215 -1.84 -6.09 -22.27
C PRO A 215 -0.70 -7.11 -22.28
N GLN A 216 0.43 -6.80 -22.91
CA GLN A 216 1.60 -7.68 -22.96
C GLN A 216 2.25 -7.89 -21.57
N ILE A 217 2.35 -6.80 -20.79
CA ILE A 217 2.87 -6.88 -19.41
C ILE A 217 1.91 -7.67 -18.52
N LEU A 218 0.59 -7.43 -18.67
CA LEU A 218 -0.41 -8.17 -17.91
C LEU A 218 -0.42 -9.66 -18.24
N ALA A 219 -0.27 -10.03 -19.52
CA ALA A 219 -0.20 -11.43 -19.93
C ALA A 219 1.04 -12.14 -19.35
N GLN A 220 2.20 -11.49 -19.36
CA GLN A 220 3.42 -12.03 -18.74
C GLN A 220 3.26 -12.17 -17.21
N LEU A 221 2.64 -11.18 -16.57
CA LEU A 221 2.39 -11.24 -15.13
C LEU A 221 1.40 -12.37 -14.78
N GLU A 222 0.35 -12.54 -15.59
CA GLU A 222 -0.64 -13.62 -15.44
C GLU A 222 0.01 -15.00 -15.57
N ASP A 223 0.90 -15.18 -16.54
CA ASP A 223 1.67 -16.43 -16.73
C ASP A 223 2.58 -16.70 -15.52
N LEU A 224 3.28 -15.67 -15.01
CA LEU A 224 4.13 -15.81 -13.81
C LEU A 224 3.36 -16.13 -12.53
N LEU A 225 2.13 -15.65 -12.41
CA LEU A 225 1.25 -15.93 -11.27
C LEU A 225 0.66 -17.37 -11.34
N GLY A 226 0.49 -17.90 -12.53
CA GLY A 226 -0.18 -19.15 -12.78
C GLY A 226 -1.71 -19.09 -12.66
N PRO A 227 -2.40 -20.16 -13.01
CA PRO A 227 -3.86 -20.20 -13.02
C PRO A 227 -4.44 -20.09 -11.60
N TRP A 228 -5.64 -19.53 -11.51
CA TRP A 228 -6.43 -19.43 -10.26
C TRP A 228 -5.71 -18.74 -9.10
N SER A 229 -4.83 -17.81 -9.38
CA SER A 229 -4.02 -17.11 -8.38
C SER A 229 -4.86 -16.30 -7.36
N VAL A 230 -6.07 -15.88 -7.71
CA VAL A 230 -7.00 -15.15 -6.83
C VAL A 230 -8.23 -16.00 -6.55
N SER A 231 -8.66 -16.07 -5.29
CA SER A 231 -9.80 -16.89 -4.86
C SER A 231 -11.14 -16.36 -5.40
N GLY A 232 -12.10 -17.27 -5.61
CA GLY A 232 -13.45 -16.91 -6.03
C GLY A 232 -14.16 -15.94 -5.11
N PRO A 233 -14.11 -16.10 -3.77
CA PRO A 233 -14.64 -15.12 -2.84
C PRO A 233 -14.03 -13.73 -3.01
N ALA A 234 -12.72 -13.61 -3.19
CA ALA A 234 -12.06 -12.33 -3.37
C ALA A 234 -12.53 -11.61 -4.65
N LEU A 235 -12.65 -12.35 -5.76
CA LEU A 235 -13.18 -11.81 -7.03
C LEU A 235 -14.65 -11.37 -6.91
N SER A 236 -15.49 -12.14 -6.21
CA SER A 236 -16.90 -11.78 -5.97
C SER A 236 -17.01 -10.51 -5.14
N ILE A 237 -16.28 -10.41 -4.03
CA ILE A 237 -16.25 -9.22 -3.17
C ILE A 237 -15.78 -7.99 -3.97
N ALA A 238 -14.70 -8.13 -4.75
CA ALA A 238 -14.18 -7.03 -5.55
C ALA A 238 -15.20 -6.54 -6.57
N THR A 239 -15.87 -7.45 -7.28
CA THR A 239 -16.88 -7.10 -8.29
C THR A 239 -17.97 -6.20 -7.70
N ASP A 240 -18.48 -6.57 -6.53
CA ASP A 240 -19.60 -5.86 -5.91
C ASP A 240 -19.15 -4.55 -5.22
N LEU A 241 -18.02 -4.57 -4.51
CA LEU A 241 -17.51 -3.38 -3.81
C LEU A 241 -17.02 -2.30 -4.78
N LEU A 242 -16.31 -2.67 -5.86
CA LEU A 242 -15.85 -1.69 -6.84
C LEU A 242 -16.98 -1.04 -7.64
N ALA A 243 -18.16 -1.67 -7.70
CA ALA A 243 -19.36 -1.13 -8.32
C ALA A 243 -20.28 -0.37 -7.32
N SER A 244 -19.94 -0.36 -6.04
CA SER A 244 -20.77 0.26 -5.00
C SER A 244 -20.45 1.75 -4.80
N ASP A 245 -21.33 2.44 -4.05
CA ASP A 245 -21.03 3.78 -3.55
C ASP A 245 -19.99 3.70 -2.41
N LEU A 246 -18.83 4.30 -2.63
CA LEU A 246 -17.73 4.32 -1.68
C LEU A 246 -17.63 5.62 -0.86
N ALA A 247 -18.50 6.60 -1.09
CA ALA A 247 -18.52 7.85 -0.35
C ALA A 247 -18.61 7.65 1.18
N PRO A 248 -19.42 6.69 1.70
CA PRO A 248 -19.46 6.42 3.14
C PRO A 248 -18.11 5.93 3.71
N ILE A 249 -17.35 5.15 2.94
CA ILE A 249 -16.01 4.69 3.36
C ILE A 249 -15.04 5.85 3.37
N GLN A 250 -15.04 6.69 2.32
CA GLN A 250 -14.19 7.88 2.23
C GLN A 250 -14.44 8.85 3.38
N LEU A 251 -15.72 9.14 3.66
CA LEU A 251 -16.11 10.02 4.77
C LEU A 251 -15.59 9.48 6.10
N ARG A 252 -15.81 8.20 6.39
CA ARG A 252 -15.33 7.59 7.64
C ARG A 252 -13.82 7.60 7.77
N ILE A 253 -13.08 7.34 6.70
CA ILE A 253 -11.61 7.45 6.70
C ILE A 253 -11.18 8.89 7.01
N SER A 254 -11.82 9.89 6.39
CA SER A 254 -11.53 11.30 6.66
C SER A 254 -11.76 11.66 8.13
N GLU A 255 -12.93 11.32 8.69
CA GLU A 255 -13.26 11.56 10.10
C GLU A 255 -12.22 10.91 11.05
N ARG A 256 -11.80 9.68 10.75
CA ARG A 256 -10.79 8.98 11.56
C ARG A 256 -9.40 9.60 11.41
N ALA A 257 -9.05 10.07 10.20
CA ALA A 257 -7.79 10.76 9.95
C ALA A 257 -7.72 12.11 10.69
N ASP A 258 -8.81 12.87 10.71
CA ASP A 258 -8.89 14.14 11.42
C ASP A 258 -8.81 13.94 12.94
N ALA A 259 -9.47 12.90 13.47
CA ALA A 259 -9.36 12.52 14.88
C ALA A 259 -7.91 12.17 15.25
N LEU A 260 -7.23 11.34 14.46
CA LEU A 260 -5.82 11.01 14.70
C LEU A 260 -4.94 12.27 14.70
N ARG A 261 -5.08 13.14 13.71
CA ARG A 261 -4.29 14.39 13.62
C ARG A 261 -4.48 15.27 14.85
N THR A 262 -5.72 15.47 15.26
CA THR A 262 -6.08 16.23 16.46
C THR A 262 -5.39 15.67 17.71
N ILE A 263 -5.42 14.33 17.90
CA ILE A 263 -4.79 13.68 19.05
C ILE A 263 -3.26 13.86 19.03
N LEU A 264 -2.63 13.69 17.87
CA LEU A 264 -1.18 13.85 17.74
C LEU A 264 -0.75 15.30 17.99
N GLU A 265 -1.50 16.30 17.50
CA GLU A 265 -1.25 17.73 17.72
C GLU A 265 -1.44 18.11 19.20
N GLN A 266 -2.52 17.65 19.84
CA GLN A 266 -2.72 17.79 21.29
C GLN A 266 -1.62 17.08 22.07
N GLY A 267 -1.13 15.96 21.55
CA GLY A 267 0.05 15.25 21.98
C GLY A 267 1.37 16.01 21.73
N SER A 268 1.39 17.24 21.14
CA SER A 268 2.56 18.01 20.69
C SER A 268 3.55 17.19 19.87
N LEU A 269 3.04 16.24 19.09
CA LEU A 269 3.83 15.46 18.16
C LEU A 269 3.91 16.17 16.81
N SER A 270 5.11 16.28 16.26
CA SER A 270 5.34 16.91 14.95
C SER A 270 4.97 15.97 13.82
N ILE A 271 3.83 16.22 13.17
CA ILE A 271 3.42 15.48 11.97
C ILE A 271 4.23 16.00 10.79
N VAL A 272 5.03 15.12 10.17
CA VAL A 272 5.92 15.47 9.05
C VAL A 272 5.46 14.85 7.72
N GLY A 273 4.37 14.12 7.71
CA GLY A 273 3.81 13.51 6.51
C GLY A 273 2.66 12.55 6.82
N GLY A 274 2.15 11.88 5.79
CA GLY A 274 1.09 10.88 5.94
C GLY A 274 0.11 10.85 4.78
N THR A 275 -0.90 10.01 4.91
CA THR A 275 -2.07 9.90 4.04
C THR A 275 -3.33 9.99 4.87
N HIS A 276 -4.51 9.79 4.28
CA HIS A 276 -5.75 9.64 5.07
C HIS A 276 -5.77 8.34 5.92
N LEU A 277 -4.83 7.41 5.74
CA LEU A 277 -4.80 6.15 6.50
C LEU A 277 -3.70 6.09 7.57
N PHE A 278 -2.82 7.09 7.61
CA PHE A 278 -1.79 7.19 8.64
C PHE A 278 -1.17 8.59 8.71
N ALA A 279 -0.58 8.90 9.85
CA ALA A 279 0.28 10.07 10.05
C ALA A 279 1.72 9.63 10.37
N LEU A 280 2.70 10.31 9.80
CA LEU A 280 4.12 10.15 10.13
C LEU A 280 4.54 11.26 11.08
N VAL A 281 5.12 10.88 12.20
CA VAL A 281 5.64 11.77 13.25
C VAL A 281 7.16 11.70 13.28
N ASP A 282 7.82 12.85 13.39
CA ASP A 282 9.23 12.98 13.77
C ASP A 282 9.33 13.35 15.26
N HIS A 283 10.04 12.56 16.05
CA HIS A 283 10.19 12.77 17.49
C HIS A 283 11.60 12.40 17.95
N GLU A 284 12.23 13.26 18.74
CA GLU A 284 13.62 13.03 19.19
C GLU A 284 13.79 11.75 20.00
N GLN A 285 12.80 11.44 20.84
CA GLN A 285 12.75 10.25 21.69
C GLN A 285 11.78 9.20 21.14
N ALA A 286 11.73 9.00 19.81
CA ALA A 286 10.76 8.08 19.20
C ALA A 286 10.85 6.66 19.74
N ALA A 287 12.03 6.17 20.08
CA ALA A 287 12.20 4.83 20.64
C ALA A 287 11.58 4.72 22.06
N GLU A 288 11.66 5.77 22.86
CA GLU A 288 11.05 5.82 24.21
C GLU A 288 9.54 5.95 24.10
N LEU A 289 9.07 6.86 23.24
CA LEU A 289 7.63 7.00 22.95
C LEU A 289 7.04 5.68 22.47
N HIS A 290 7.69 5.00 21.53
CA HIS A 290 7.25 3.68 21.06
C HIS A 290 7.15 2.67 22.21
N ARG A 291 8.17 2.59 23.09
CA ARG A 291 8.17 1.70 24.24
C ARG A 291 7.04 2.02 25.21
N HIS A 292 6.83 3.31 25.50
CA HIS A 292 5.74 3.79 26.36
C HIS A 292 4.36 3.40 25.79
N LEU A 293 4.13 3.63 24.49
CA LEU A 293 2.89 3.21 23.83
C LEU A 293 2.70 1.69 23.92
N CYS A 294 3.75 0.90 23.72
CA CYS A 294 3.68 -0.55 23.87
C CYS A 294 3.33 -0.99 25.30
N GLN A 295 3.79 -0.30 26.33
CA GLN A 295 3.39 -0.55 27.74
C GLN A 295 1.90 -0.28 27.95
N HIS A 296 1.31 0.65 27.20
CA HIS A 296 -0.13 0.90 27.15
C HIS A 296 -0.88 0.00 26.13
N ARG A 297 -0.18 -1.03 25.59
CA ARG A 297 -0.71 -1.97 24.58
C ARG A 297 -1.19 -1.26 23.31
N ILE A 298 -0.45 -0.25 22.88
CA ILE A 298 -0.67 0.47 21.63
C ILE A 298 0.56 0.23 20.75
N LEU A 299 0.38 -0.40 19.60
CA LEU A 299 1.45 -0.68 18.66
C LEU A 299 1.43 0.35 17.53
N VAL A 300 2.52 1.11 17.38
CA VAL A 300 2.78 2.00 16.25
C VAL A 300 3.97 1.51 15.43
N ARG A 301 4.16 1.99 14.22
CA ARG A 301 5.26 1.58 13.36
C ARG A 301 6.50 2.43 13.60
N LYS A 302 7.63 1.80 13.92
CA LYS A 302 8.97 2.41 13.94
C LYS A 302 9.77 2.01 12.70
N PHE A 303 10.83 2.77 12.40
CA PHE A 303 11.68 2.56 11.23
C PHE A 303 13.15 2.50 11.66
N ASP A 304 13.83 1.38 11.36
CA ASP A 304 15.24 1.20 11.78
C ASP A 304 16.18 2.13 11.00
N TYR A 305 15.84 2.49 9.76
CA TYR A 305 16.60 3.41 8.91
C TYR A 305 16.36 4.90 9.25
N GLN A 306 15.33 5.21 10.04
CA GLN A 306 15.00 6.56 10.49
C GLN A 306 14.48 6.50 11.93
N PRO A 307 15.40 6.49 12.91
CA PRO A 307 15.07 6.21 14.32
C PRO A 307 14.20 7.27 15.00
N ARG A 308 14.06 8.46 14.38
CA ARG A 308 13.16 9.52 14.86
C ARG A 308 11.73 9.36 14.39
N TRP A 309 11.45 8.45 13.43
CA TRP A 309 10.13 8.34 12.81
C TRP A 309 9.25 7.29 13.48
N LEU A 310 8.01 7.70 13.73
CA LEU A 310 6.90 6.82 14.10
C LEU A 310 5.72 7.07 13.17
N ARG A 311 5.15 6.01 12.63
CA ARG A 311 3.92 6.11 11.82
C ARG A 311 2.75 5.55 12.62
N PHE A 312 1.70 6.36 12.73
CA PHE A 312 0.46 6.09 13.42
C PHE A 312 -0.65 5.80 12.40
N GLY A 313 -1.26 4.64 12.45
CA GLY A 313 -2.49 4.30 11.73
C GLY A 313 -3.72 4.84 12.47
N LEU A 314 -4.88 4.61 11.89
CA LEU A 314 -6.17 5.06 12.43
C LEU A 314 -6.68 4.10 13.52
N ALA A 315 -7.32 4.64 14.55
CA ALA A 315 -8.17 3.86 15.45
C ALA A 315 -9.57 3.66 14.81
N ALA A 316 -10.23 2.56 15.18
CA ALA A 316 -11.55 2.23 14.61
C ALA A 316 -12.66 3.14 15.14
N ASP A 317 -12.52 3.67 16.35
CA ASP A 317 -13.57 4.38 17.07
C ASP A 317 -13.01 5.36 18.11
N ALA A 318 -13.93 6.09 18.75
CA ALA A 318 -13.58 7.07 19.79
C ALA A 318 -12.92 6.44 21.04
N ALA A 319 -13.18 5.16 21.33
CA ALA A 319 -12.55 4.48 22.46
C ALA A 319 -11.05 4.25 22.20
N GLY A 320 -10.71 3.83 20.98
CA GLY A 320 -9.32 3.74 20.53
C GLY A 320 -8.61 5.10 20.52
N ASP A 321 -9.30 6.15 20.10
CA ASP A 321 -8.79 7.52 20.13
C ASP A 321 -8.48 7.99 21.55
N GLN A 322 -9.41 7.79 22.46
CA GLN A 322 -9.25 8.18 23.87
C GLN A 322 -8.06 7.44 24.48
N ARG A 323 -7.95 6.15 24.19
CA ARG A 323 -6.83 5.34 24.68
C ARG A 323 -5.46 5.85 24.18
N LEU A 324 -5.37 6.26 22.91
CA LEU A 324 -4.15 6.89 22.39
C LEU A 324 -3.88 8.23 23.06
N SER A 325 -4.92 9.07 23.21
CA SER A 325 -4.82 10.37 23.89
C SER A 325 -4.31 10.24 25.32
N ASP A 326 -4.88 9.32 26.12
CA ASP A 326 -4.48 9.08 27.52
C ASP A 326 -3.01 8.61 27.62
N ALA A 327 -2.60 7.70 26.70
CA ALA A 327 -1.23 7.25 26.66
C ALA A 327 -0.24 8.36 26.31
N LEU A 328 -0.59 9.26 25.40
CA LEU A 328 0.25 10.41 25.05
C LEU A 328 0.32 11.45 26.19
N GLN A 329 -0.79 11.69 26.91
CA GLN A 329 -0.81 12.57 28.07
C GLN A 329 0.07 12.03 29.20
N SER A 330 0.02 10.73 29.49
CA SER A 330 0.86 10.09 30.52
C SER A 330 2.35 10.03 30.14
N TYR A 331 2.70 10.16 28.89
CA TYR A 331 4.10 10.24 28.44
C TYR A 331 4.77 11.59 28.80
N ARG A 332 3.97 12.65 28.94
CA ARG A 332 4.43 14.02 29.22
C ARG A 332 4.52 14.33 30.71
N SER A 333 3.75 13.61 31.53
CA SER A 333 3.73 13.78 32.99
C SER A 333 4.87 12.97 33.64
#